data_9821d5d001693d5d33b13374b3d3f5b2
#
_entry.id   9821d5d001693d5d33b13374b3d3f5b2
#
_cell.length_a   1.000
_cell.length_b   1.000
_cell.length_c   1.000
_cell.angle_alpha   90.00
_cell.angle_beta   90.00
_cell.angle_gamma   90.00
#
_symmetry.space_group_name_H-M   'P 1'
#
loop_
_entity.id
_entity.type
_entity.pdbx_description
1 polymer ?
#
loop_
_entity_poly.entity_id
_entity_poly.type
_entity_poly.pdbx_seq_one_letter_code
_entity_poly.pdbx_strand_id
1 'polypeptide(L)'
;RGLTYDTWHYHHQNHQMLSLAKAAPDTMMVLDHFGTPCGVGQYEGKRDEIFEQWKLDISALAACDNVVAKIGGLAMPDNGYGFHLAAAPPTSNEFVEAQGRYYLHTIEAFGPGRCMFESNFPIDRFSLSFPVLYNGLKKIAAQFSDAEQDEMFLGTAARVYAIEI
;
A
#
# COMPACT_ATOMS: atom_id res chain seq x y z
N ARG A 1 2.63 -12.07 -23.19
CA ARG A 1 2.77 -10.69 -23.70
C ARG A 1 3.61 -9.81 -22.76
N GLY A 2 4.01 -10.31 -21.59
CA GLY A 2 4.82 -9.55 -20.63
C GLY A 2 4.11 -8.32 -20.05
N LEU A 3 2.78 -8.36 -19.91
CA LEU A 3 2.00 -7.30 -19.29
C LEU A 3 1.82 -7.60 -17.80
N THR A 4 1.80 -6.56 -16.99
CA THR A 4 1.37 -6.59 -15.59
C THR A 4 -0.13 -6.26 -15.50
N TYR A 5 -0.75 -6.67 -14.40
CA TYR A 5 -2.15 -6.36 -14.11
C TYR A 5 -2.24 -5.63 -12.76
N ASP A 6 -2.43 -4.33 -12.79
CA ASP A 6 -2.61 -3.50 -11.60
C ASP A 6 -4.07 -3.57 -11.15
N THR A 7 -4.32 -3.79 -9.86
CA THR A 7 -5.67 -3.94 -9.31
C THR A 7 -5.97 -2.84 -8.32
N TRP A 8 -7.05 -2.10 -8.54
CA TRP A 8 -7.63 -1.26 -7.50
C TRP A 8 -8.97 -1.83 -7.04
N HIS A 9 -9.09 -2.08 -5.75
CA HIS A 9 -10.30 -2.62 -5.13
C HIS A 9 -10.30 -2.31 -3.63
N TYR A 10 -11.43 -2.51 -2.96
CA TYR A 10 -11.53 -2.35 -1.50
C TYR A 10 -11.21 -3.64 -0.75
N HIS A 11 -10.76 -3.53 0.50
CA HIS A 11 -10.31 -4.63 1.35
C HIS A 11 -11.24 -5.86 1.38
N HIS A 12 -12.54 -5.66 1.36
CA HIS A 12 -13.51 -6.76 1.35
C HIS A 12 -13.49 -7.60 0.04
N GLN A 13 -12.75 -7.16 -0.96
CA GLN A 13 -12.57 -7.86 -2.24
C GLN A 13 -11.19 -8.55 -2.33
N ASN A 14 -10.34 -8.47 -1.31
CA ASN A 14 -9.01 -9.10 -1.32
C ASN A 14 -9.07 -10.60 -1.65
N HIS A 15 -10.11 -11.30 -1.19
CA HIS A 15 -10.32 -12.73 -1.50
C HIS A 15 -10.56 -12.99 -2.99
N GLN A 16 -11.13 -12.03 -3.73
CA GLN A 16 -11.34 -12.13 -5.18
C GLN A 16 -10.00 -11.96 -5.92
N MET A 17 -9.18 -11.00 -5.49
CA MET A 17 -7.82 -10.86 -6.01
C MET A 17 -6.97 -12.10 -5.73
N LEU A 18 -7.05 -12.67 -4.53
CA LEU A 18 -6.35 -13.91 -4.19
C LEU A 18 -6.76 -15.06 -5.12
N SER A 19 -8.06 -15.17 -5.39
CA SER A 19 -8.58 -16.20 -6.31
C SER A 19 -8.07 -15.97 -7.74
N LEU A 20 -8.00 -14.72 -8.18
CA LEU A 20 -7.47 -14.35 -9.50
C LEU A 20 -5.97 -14.65 -9.59
N ALA A 21 -5.18 -14.27 -8.58
CA ALA A 21 -3.75 -14.52 -8.55
C ALA A 21 -3.42 -16.02 -8.66
N LYS A 22 -4.18 -16.87 -7.96
CA LYS A 22 -4.04 -18.33 -8.04
C LYS A 22 -4.48 -18.90 -9.38
N ALA A 23 -5.48 -18.30 -10.02
CA ALA A 23 -5.99 -18.76 -11.33
C ALA A 23 -5.08 -18.36 -12.51
N ALA A 24 -4.25 -17.33 -12.36
CA ALA A 24 -3.36 -16.83 -13.40
C ALA A 24 -1.91 -16.66 -12.86
N PRO A 25 -1.24 -17.76 -12.47
CA PRO A 25 0.07 -17.70 -11.80
C PRO A 25 1.18 -17.12 -12.68
N ASP A 26 1.03 -17.19 -14.00
CA ASP A 26 2.00 -16.65 -14.97
C ASP A 26 1.81 -15.14 -15.25
N THR A 27 0.83 -14.50 -14.60
CA THR A 27 0.56 -13.06 -14.76
C THR A 27 1.02 -12.33 -13.53
N MET A 28 1.98 -11.39 -13.69
CA MET A 28 2.37 -10.49 -12.60
C MET A 28 1.21 -9.56 -12.26
N MET A 29 0.82 -9.55 -10.99
CA MET A 29 -0.25 -8.71 -10.46
C MET A 29 0.29 -7.72 -9.45
N VAL A 30 -0.21 -6.49 -9.53
CA VAL A 30 0.14 -5.41 -8.61
C VAL A 30 -1.07 -5.12 -7.73
N LEU A 31 -0.91 -5.31 -6.43
CA LEU A 31 -1.89 -4.91 -5.43
C LEU A 31 -1.77 -3.42 -5.18
N ASP A 32 -2.71 -2.62 -5.71
CA ASP A 32 -2.71 -1.17 -5.48
C ASP A 32 -3.27 -0.81 -4.10
N HIS A 33 -2.68 0.21 -3.48
CA HIS A 33 -3.21 0.87 -2.29
C HIS A 33 -3.57 -0.07 -1.14
N PHE A 34 -2.76 -1.12 -0.93
CA PHE A 34 -2.99 -2.11 0.15
C PHE A 34 -4.34 -2.84 0.05
N GLY A 35 -4.97 -2.91 -1.15
CA GLY A 35 -6.36 -3.35 -1.27
C GLY A 35 -7.33 -2.42 -0.53
N THR A 36 -7.04 -1.14 -0.50
CA THR A 36 -7.83 -0.01 -0.01
C THR A 36 -8.68 -0.33 1.23
N PRO A 37 -8.09 -0.37 2.45
CA PRO A 37 -8.86 -0.52 3.69
C PRO A 37 -9.85 0.64 3.85
N CYS A 38 -11.14 0.39 3.60
CA CYS A 38 -12.19 1.40 3.67
C CYS A 38 -12.48 1.77 5.13
N GLY A 39 -12.61 3.07 5.42
CA GLY A 39 -12.88 3.59 6.76
C GLY A 39 -14.07 4.54 6.84
N VAL A 40 -14.92 4.56 5.79
CA VAL A 40 -16.09 5.44 5.70
C VAL A 40 -17.38 4.65 5.55
N GLY A 41 -18.54 5.31 5.72
CA GLY A 41 -19.84 4.69 5.57
C GLY A 41 -20.04 3.56 6.58
N GLN A 42 -20.45 2.39 6.11
CA GLN A 42 -20.66 1.20 6.97
C GLN A 42 -19.39 0.69 7.69
N TYR A 43 -18.21 1.15 7.29
CA TYR A 43 -16.91 0.78 7.85
C TYR A 43 -16.37 1.80 8.85
N GLU A 44 -17.06 2.91 9.06
CA GLU A 44 -16.68 3.95 10.02
C GLU A 44 -16.59 3.38 11.44
N GLY A 45 -15.50 3.71 12.14
CA GLY A 45 -15.24 3.23 13.51
C GLY A 45 -14.76 1.78 13.61
N LYS A 46 -14.66 1.02 12.50
CA LYS A 46 -14.27 -0.41 12.50
C LYS A 46 -12.83 -0.66 12.08
N ARG A 47 -11.98 0.36 12.12
CA ARG A 47 -10.61 0.29 11.59
C ARG A 47 -9.78 -0.87 12.16
N ASP A 48 -9.88 -1.13 13.46
CA ASP A 48 -9.08 -2.18 14.10
C ASP A 48 -9.59 -3.57 13.76
N GLU A 49 -10.92 -3.75 13.69
CA GLU A 49 -11.55 -4.99 13.22
C GLU A 49 -11.14 -5.28 11.77
N ILE A 50 -11.24 -4.27 10.90
CA ILE A 50 -10.85 -4.37 9.50
C ILE A 50 -9.36 -4.69 9.37
N PHE A 51 -8.51 -4.08 10.18
CA PHE A 51 -7.07 -4.31 10.16
C PHE A 51 -6.72 -5.77 10.47
N GLU A 52 -7.38 -6.39 11.44
CA GLU A 52 -7.13 -7.80 11.79
C GLU A 52 -7.45 -8.75 10.63
N GLN A 53 -8.60 -8.58 9.99
CA GLN A 53 -8.95 -9.39 8.81
C GLN A 53 -8.04 -9.06 7.62
N TRP A 54 -7.79 -7.78 7.38
CA TRP A 54 -6.93 -7.30 6.30
C TRP A 54 -5.50 -7.89 6.39
N LYS A 55 -4.93 -8.03 7.58
CA LYS A 55 -3.63 -8.68 7.78
C LYS A 55 -3.61 -10.11 7.24
N LEU A 56 -4.67 -10.87 7.52
CA LEU A 56 -4.78 -12.26 7.05
C LEU A 56 -4.87 -12.30 5.52
N ASP A 57 -5.65 -11.41 4.94
CA ASP A 57 -5.82 -11.33 3.48
C ASP A 57 -4.52 -10.92 2.78
N ILE A 58 -3.81 -9.94 3.31
CA ILE A 58 -2.50 -9.49 2.77
C ILE A 58 -1.46 -10.59 2.87
N SER A 59 -1.40 -11.29 3.99
CA SER A 59 -0.49 -12.44 4.15
C SER A 59 -0.79 -13.55 3.15
N ALA A 60 -2.08 -13.81 2.87
CA ALA A 60 -2.48 -14.80 1.87
C ALA A 60 -2.12 -14.36 0.44
N LEU A 61 -2.25 -13.08 0.11
CA LEU A 61 -1.81 -12.51 -1.18
C LEU A 61 -0.28 -12.57 -1.32
N ALA A 62 0.46 -12.27 -0.26
CA ALA A 62 1.91 -12.34 -0.23
C ALA A 62 2.46 -13.75 -0.46
N ALA A 63 1.69 -14.80 -0.15
CA ALA A 63 2.03 -16.18 -0.45
C ALA A 63 1.92 -16.54 -1.95
N CYS A 64 1.40 -15.63 -2.80
CA CYS A 64 1.39 -15.79 -4.25
C CYS A 64 2.63 -15.11 -4.83
N ASP A 65 3.53 -15.88 -5.47
CA ASP A 65 4.79 -15.35 -6.02
C ASP A 65 4.60 -14.35 -7.15
N ASN A 66 3.45 -14.40 -7.83
CA ASN A 66 3.06 -13.49 -8.91
C ASN A 66 2.37 -12.22 -8.44
N VAL A 67 2.39 -11.92 -7.13
CA VAL A 67 1.82 -10.68 -6.58
C VAL A 67 2.92 -9.81 -5.98
N VAL A 68 2.89 -8.53 -6.31
CA VAL A 68 3.70 -7.46 -5.69
C VAL A 68 2.77 -6.39 -5.13
N ALA A 69 3.24 -5.64 -4.15
CA ALA A 69 2.43 -4.61 -3.48
C ALA A 69 2.92 -3.20 -3.81
N LYS A 70 2.00 -2.36 -4.29
CA LYS A 70 2.20 -0.92 -4.43
C LYS A 70 1.68 -0.24 -3.16
N ILE A 71 2.60 0.19 -2.32
CA ILE A 71 2.32 0.63 -0.95
C ILE A 71 2.25 2.15 -0.84
N GLY A 72 1.03 2.65 -0.88
CA GLY A 72 0.65 4.06 -0.78
C GLY A 72 -0.87 4.21 -0.90
N GLY A 73 -1.35 5.45 -0.99
CA GLY A 73 -2.77 5.72 -1.20
C GLY A 73 -3.67 5.62 0.04
N LEU A 74 -3.11 5.42 1.24
CA LEU A 74 -3.93 5.36 2.46
C LEU A 74 -4.42 6.74 2.94
N ALA A 75 -3.92 7.83 2.35
CA ALA A 75 -4.39 9.17 2.70
C ALA A 75 -5.63 9.61 1.91
N MET A 76 -6.16 8.74 1.04
CA MET A 76 -7.46 8.98 0.39
C MET A 76 -8.58 9.18 1.43
N PRO A 77 -9.57 10.04 1.15
CA PRO A 77 -10.74 10.22 2.01
C PRO A 77 -11.45 8.92 2.38
N ASP A 78 -11.56 7.98 1.44
CA ASP A 78 -12.22 6.68 1.60
C ASP A 78 -11.61 5.80 2.69
N ASN A 79 -10.33 6.00 3.02
CA ASN A 79 -9.68 5.29 4.11
C ASN A 79 -10.08 5.81 5.50
N GLY A 80 -10.82 6.93 5.57
CA GLY A 80 -11.48 7.42 6.78
C GLY A 80 -10.54 7.98 7.86
N TYR A 81 -9.32 8.43 7.49
CA TYR A 81 -8.43 9.11 8.45
C TYR A 81 -8.84 10.55 8.76
N GLY A 82 -9.71 11.14 7.92
CA GLY A 82 -10.23 12.48 8.16
C GLY A 82 -9.22 13.63 7.96
N PHE A 83 -8.01 13.35 7.50
CA PHE A 83 -6.97 14.37 7.30
C PHE A 83 -7.43 15.52 6.39
N HIS A 84 -8.22 15.21 5.36
CA HIS A 84 -8.78 16.19 4.42
C HIS A 84 -9.81 17.14 5.04
N LEU A 85 -10.32 16.81 6.23
CA LEU A 85 -11.31 17.62 6.99
C LEU A 85 -10.65 18.39 8.14
N ALA A 86 -9.38 18.11 8.43
CA ALA A 86 -8.66 18.73 9.53
C ALA A 86 -8.35 20.21 9.23
N ALA A 87 -8.31 21.05 10.27
CA ALA A 87 -7.98 22.47 10.14
C ALA A 87 -6.54 22.72 9.64
N ALA A 88 -5.65 21.75 9.85
CA ALA A 88 -4.28 21.75 9.33
C ALA A 88 -3.93 20.35 8.80
N PRO A 89 -3.12 20.26 7.74
CA PRO A 89 -2.66 18.97 7.24
C PRO A 89 -1.78 18.25 8.30
N PRO A 90 -1.74 16.91 8.30
CA PRO A 90 -0.92 16.16 9.23
C PRO A 90 0.58 16.42 8.98
N THR A 91 1.36 16.25 10.03
CA THR A 91 2.82 16.11 9.94
C THR A 91 3.20 14.70 9.47
N SER A 92 4.45 14.51 9.05
CA SER A 92 4.94 13.17 8.71
C SER A 92 5.00 12.20 9.90
N ASN A 93 5.04 12.69 11.15
CA ASN A 93 4.93 11.84 12.33
C ASN A 93 3.49 11.35 12.53
N GLU A 94 2.51 12.24 12.45
CA GLU A 94 1.09 11.88 12.55
C GLU A 94 0.67 10.92 11.43
N PHE A 95 1.20 11.11 10.20
CA PHE A 95 1.03 10.17 9.12
C PHE A 95 1.56 8.77 9.47
N VAL A 96 2.81 8.68 9.97
CA VAL A 96 3.42 7.39 10.35
C VAL A 96 2.67 6.74 11.53
N GLU A 97 2.27 7.52 12.54
CA GLU A 97 1.49 7.02 13.67
C GLU A 97 0.15 6.43 13.21
N ALA A 98 -0.54 7.11 12.31
CA ALA A 98 -1.87 6.69 11.85
C ALA A 98 -1.83 5.50 10.89
N GLN A 99 -0.86 5.45 9.97
CA GLN A 99 -0.88 4.54 8.84
C GLN A 99 0.28 3.53 8.83
N GLY A 100 1.34 3.76 9.59
CA GLY A 100 2.59 2.97 9.56
C GLY A 100 2.38 1.46 9.72
N ARG A 101 1.39 1.04 10.53
CA ARG A 101 1.10 -0.39 10.76
C ARG A 101 0.73 -1.15 9.47
N TYR A 102 0.08 -0.48 8.50
CA TYR A 102 -0.26 -1.07 7.21
C TYR A 102 0.98 -1.27 6.35
N TYR A 103 1.84 -0.26 6.31
CA TYR A 103 3.12 -0.33 5.59
C TYR A 103 3.99 -1.45 6.13
N LEU A 104 4.23 -1.46 7.45
CA LEU A 104 5.11 -2.42 8.09
C LEU A 104 4.63 -3.85 7.91
N HIS A 105 3.33 -4.12 8.12
CA HIS A 105 2.78 -5.45 7.92
C HIS A 105 2.90 -5.91 6.45
N THR A 106 2.66 -5.01 5.47
CA THR A 106 2.78 -5.37 4.06
C THR A 106 4.23 -5.66 3.68
N ILE A 107 5.18 -4.83 4.15
CA ILE A 107 6.60 -5.06 3.90
C ILE A 107 7.07 -6.35 4.56
N GLU A 108 6.61 -6.67 5.78
CA GLU A 108 6.92 -7.92 6.47
C GLU A 108 6.38 -9.14 5.69
N ALA A 109 5.16 -9.05 5.19
CA ALA A 109 4.50 -10.16 4.49
C ALA A 109 5.09 -10.42 3.09
N PHE A 110 5.28 -9.38 2.27
CA PHE A 110 5.77 -9.49 0.90
C PHE A 110 7.29 -9.53 0.79
N GLY A 111 7.99 -8.96 1.77
CA GLY A 111 9.41 -8.64 1.67
C GLY A 111 9.65 -7.34 0.87
N PRO A 112 10.73 -6.56 1.19
CA PRO A 112 11.04 -5.29 0.54
C PRO A 112 11.14 -5.38 -0.99
N GLY A 113 11.69 -6.47 -1.52
CA GLY A 113 11.85 -6.69 -2.97
C GLY A 113 10.55 -6.97 -3.74
N ARG A 114 9.40 -7.06 -3.03
CA ARG A 114 8.06 -7.13 -3.66
C ARG A 114 7.14 -6.00 -3.21
N CYS A 115 7.71 -4.94 -2.60
CA CYS A 115 7.00 -3.73 -2.25
C CYS A 115 7.54 -2.55 -3.06
N MET A 116 6.69 -1.64 -3.49
CA MET A 116 7.09 -0.37 -4.10
C MET A 116 6.27 0.77 -3.51
N PHE A 117 6.96 1.82 -3.05
CA PHE A 117 6.30 3.02 -2.55
C PHE A 117 5.66 3.80 -3.70
N GLU A 118 4.51 4.37 -3.41
CA GLU A 118 3.81 5.27 -4.32
C GLU A 118 3.29 6.51 -3.61
N SER A 119 2.99 7.55 -4.38
CA SER A 119 2.42 8.78 -3.84
C SER A 119 0.90 8.83 -3.87
N ASN A 120 0.28 8.14 -4.81
CA ASN A 120 -1.13 8.27 -5.17
C ASN A 120 -1.55 9.74 -5.42
N PHE A 121 -0.61 10.58 -5.86
CA PHE A 121 -0.93 11.96 -6.23
C PHE A 121 -1.53 12.00 -7.64
N PRO A 122 -2.58 12.83 -7.85
CA PRO A 122 -3.02 13.94 -7.00
C PRO A 122 -4.05 13.62 -5.91
N ILE A 123 -4.51 12.38 -5.76
CA ILE A 123 -5.62 12.06 -4.84
C ILE A 123 -5.23 12.29 -3.37
N ASP A 124 -4.10 11.78 -2.92
CA ASP A 124 -3.65 11.95 -1.54
C ASP A 124 -3.36 13.41 -1.17
N ARG A 125 -3.25 14.31 -2.15
CA ARG A 125 -3.10 15.75 -1.92
C ARG A 125 -4.29 16.37 -1.17
N PHE A 126 -5.45 15.76 -1.21
CA PHE A 126 -6.59 16.23 -0.40
C PHE A 126 -6.30 16.15 1.09
N SER A 127 -5.42 15.27 1.50
CA SER A 127 -5.13 14.97 2.91
C SER A 127 -3.78 15.47 3.37
N LEU A 128 -2.75 15.46 2.51
CA LEU A 128 -1.39 15.80 2.90
C LEU A 128 -0.55 16.29 1.71
N SER A 129 0.57 16.95 2.01
CA SER A 129 1.49 17.41 0.98
C SER A 129 2.47 16.30 0.56
N PHE A 130 2.99 16.40 -0.67
CA PHE A 130 4.01 15.47 -1.19
C PHE A 130 5.25 15.37 -0.28
N PRO A 131 5.83 16.49 0.25
CA PRO A 131 6.94 16.39 1.20
C PRO A 131 6.58 15.67 2.50
N VAL A 132 5.36 15.85 3.02
CA VAL A 132 4.90 15.16 4.24
C VAL A 132 4.82 13.66 3.99
N LEU A 133 4.24 13.24 2.87
CA LEU A 133 4.16 11.83 2.47
C LEU A 133 5.56 11.21 2.40
N TYR A 134 6.44 11.76 1.56
CA TYR A 134 7.76 11.16 1.35
C TYR A 134 8.65 11.21 2.59
N ASN A 135 8.53 12.22 3.45
CA ASN A 135 9.20 12.22 4.74
C ASN A 135 8.65 11.12 5.67
N GLY A 136 7.36 10.83 5.61
CA GLY A 136 6.76 9.70 6.32
C GLY A 136 7.24 8.35 5.78
N LEU A 137 7.24 8.16 4.46
CA LEU A 137 7.75 6.94 3.83
C LEU A 137 9.22 6.68 4.18
N LYS A 138 10.07 7.72 4.16
CA LYS A 138 11.48 7.61 4.60
C LYS A 138 11.59 7.20 6.07
N LYS A 139 10.72 7.68 6.95
CA LYS A 139 10.71 7.27 8.38
C LYS A 139 10.32 5.80 8.53
N ILE A 140 9.35 5.32 7.76
CA ILE A 140 8.97 3.92 7.75
C ILE A 140 10.14 3.07 7.21
N ALA A 141 10.75 3.50 6.10
CA ALA A 141 11.85 2.80 5.45
C ALA A 141 13.14 2.77 6.29
N ALA A 142 13.36 3.73 7.19
CA ALA A 142 14.57 3.81 8.03
C ALA A 142 14.80 2.60 8.95
N GLN A 143 13.84 1.67 9.06
CA GLN A 143 13.97 0.42 9.81
C GLN A 143 14.62 -0.70 8.97
N PHE A 144 14.82 -0.48 7.68
CA PHE A 144 15.34 -1.45 6.72
C PHE A 144 16.74 -1.03 6.24
N SER A 145 17.52 -1.97 5.73
CA SER A 145 18.84 -1.70 5.15
C SER A 145 18.74 -0.78 3.92
N ASP A 146 19.84 -0.12 3.56
CA ASP A 146 19.90 0.75 2.38
C ASP A 146 19.47 0.01 1.10
N ALA A 147 19.90 -1.24 0.93
CA ALA A 147 19.51 -2.06 -0.22
C ALA A 147 18.00 -2.36 -0.25
N GLU A 148 17.37 -2.62 0.89
CA GLU A 148 15.92 -2.82 0.99
C GLU A 148 15.15 -1.52 0.74
N GLN A 149 15.68 -0.39 1.19
CA GLN A 149 15.11 0.92 0.88
C GLN A 149 15.16 1.20 -0.62
N ASP A 150 16.30 0.93 -1.28
CA ASP A 150 16.45 1.09 -2.72
C ASP A 150 15.46 0.21 -3.51
N GLU A 151 15.21 -1.03 -3.07
CA GLU A 151 14.17 -1.87 -3.66
C GLU A 151 12.78 -1.22 -3.56
N MET A 152 12.39 -0.75 -2.38
CA MET A 152 11.06 -0.16 -2.15
C MET A 152 10.87 1.18 -2.85
N PHE A 153 11.91 2.02 -2.96
CA PHE A 153 11.79 3.33 -3.60
C PHE A 153 12.02 3.31 -5.12
N LEU A 154 12.71 2.29 -5.65
CA LEU A 154 13.11 2.27 -7.06
C LEU A 154 13.10 0.86 -7.68
N GLY A 155 13.84 -0.09 -7.11
CA GLY A 155 14.19 -1.36 -7.75
C GLY A 155 12.98 -2.21 -8.11
N THR A 156 12.03 -2.37 -7.18
CA THR A 156 10.80 -3.15 -7.43
C THR A 156 9.98 -2.53 -8.56
N ALA A 157 9.77 -1.22 -8.54
CA ALA A 157 9.01 -0.54 -9.61
C ALA A 157 9.72 -0.65 -10.96
N ALA A 158 11.03 -0.44 -11.01
CA ALA A 158 11.82 -0.58 -12.24
C ALA A 158 11.69 -1.97 -12.84
N ARG A 159 11.79 -3.01 -12.02
CA ARG A 159 11.66 -4.41 -12.46
C ARG A 159 10.24 -4.75 -12.92
N VAL A 160 9.22 -4.37 -12.14
CA VAL A 160 7.82 -4.71 -12.43
C VAL A 160 7.30 -4.01 -13.69
N TYR A 161 7.69 -2.76 -13.88
CA TYR A 161 7.23 -1.95 -15.01
C TYR A 161 8.25 -1.84 -16.17
N ALA A 162 9.34 -2.60 -16.09
CA ALA A 162 10.42 -2.58 -17.11
C ALA A 162 10.93 -1.16 -17.39
N ILE A 163 11.15 -0.36 -16.33
CA ILE A 163 11.69 1.00 -16.43
C ILE A 163 13.21 0.92 -16.50
N GLU A 164 13.79 1.52 -17.53
CA GLU A 164 15.25 1.69 -17.64
C GLU A 164 15.72 2.78 -16.65
N ILE A 165 16.73 2.50 -15.84
CA ILE A 165 17.31 3.39 -14.82
C ILE A 165 18.82 3.54 -15.03
#